data_eb1494f064296dfa30fdf1fd4090b2b6
#
_entry.id   eb1494f064296dfa30fdf1fd4090b2b6
#
_cell.length_a   1.000
_cell.length_b   1.000
_cell.length_c   1.000
_cell.angle_alpha   90.00
_cell.angle_beta   90.00
_cell.angle_gamma   90.00
#
_symmetry.space_group_name_H-M   'P 1'
#
loop_
_entity.id
_entity.type
_entity.pdbx_description
1 polymer ?
#
loop_
_entity_poly.entity_id
_entity_poly.type
_entity_poly.pdbx_seq_one_letter_code
_entity_poly.pdbx_strand_id
1 'polypeptide(L)'
;MENNYRYLIQEDGTHRTIADFSYSSPMHLSLKNILKHLKENFPNVLTPYNFYCVSVYKNGDFDRDCIFSTGEDADVDLDDDCFYPYEYIIFNMRTDDFVDTIYTQKPLNPKEIRKRMKKADVRKNCPYKVSMYINGFYEKEFKFRTNKNANVRY
;
A
#
# COMPACT_ATOMS: atom_id res chain seq x y z
N MET A 1 17.89 -5.00 17.17
CA MET A 1 18.29 -3.57 17.30
C MET A 1 17.08 -2.68 17.07
N GLU A 2 16.84 -1.77 17.98
CA GLU A 2 15.75 -0.82 17.90
C GLU A 2 16.15 0.41 17.07
N ASN A 3 15.23 0.88 16.23
CA ASN A 3 15.37 2.13 15.49
C ASN A 3 14.34 3.14 16.01
N ASN A 4 14.66 4.41 15.91
CA ASN A 4 13.72 5.47 16.23
C ASN A 4 12.99 5.90 14.96
N TYR A 5 11.69 5.67 14.92
CA TYR A 5 10.83 6.07 13.80
C TYR A 5 9.96 7.25 14.22
N ARG A 6 9.93 8.26 13.37
CA ARG A 6 9.03 9.41 13.52
C ARG A 6 7.98 9.35 12.41
N TYR A 7 6.73 9.53 12.79
CA TYR A 7 5.59 9.53 11.88
C TYR A 7 4.97 10.92 11.86
N LEU A 8 5.05 11.58 10.71
CA LEU A 8 4.46 12.90 10.49
C LEU A 8 3.28 12.73 9.56
N ILE A 9 2.06 13.06 10.04
CA ILE A 9 0.84 12.88 9.29
C ILE A 9 0.26 14.24 8.96
N GLN A 10 0.05 14.50 7.66
CA GLN A 10 -0.45 15.77 7.15
C GLN A 10 -1.62 15.53 6.22
N GLU A 11 -2.51 16.54 6.15
CA GLU A 11 -3.51 16.57 5.07
C GLU A 11 -2.81 16.79 3.75
N ASP A 12 -3.12 15.97 2.74
CA ASP A 12 -2.41 15.98 1.47
C ASP A 12 -2.55 17.31 0.73
N GLY A 13 -3.73 17.91 0.69
CA GLY A 13 -3.97 19.15 -0.04
C GLY A 13 -3.40 20.41 0.62
N THR A 14 -3.51 20.52 1.93
CA THR A 14 -3.16 21.74 2.69
C THR A 14 -1.78 21.66 3.34
N HIS A 15 -1.20 20.47 3.43
CA HIS A 15 0.03 20.16 4.17
C HIS A 15 -0.07 20.49 5.68
N ARG A 16 -1.29 20.60 6.20
CA ARG A 16 -1.51 20.83 7.62
C ARG A 16 -1.17 19.56 8.40
N THR A 17 -0.28 19.69 9.40
CA THR A 17 0.08 18.58 10.28
C THR A 17 -1.07 18.27 11.22
N ILE A 18 -1.53 17.01 11.23
CA ILE A 18 -2.59 16.56 12.13
C ILE A 18 -2.05 15.68 13.27
N ALA A 19 -0.89 15.06 13.09
CA ALA A 19 -0.24 14.25 14.12
C ALA A 19 1.25 14.14 13.85
N ASP A 20 2.02 14.03 14.92
CA ASP A 20 3.47 13.87 14.87
C ASP A 20 3.86 13.07 16.10
N PHE A 21 4.40 11.87 15.92
CA PHE A 21 4.79 11.03 17.03
C PHE A 21 5.99 10.15 16.67
N SER A 22 6.69 9.68 17.69
CA SER A 22 7.85 8.80 17.52
C SER A 22 7.62 7.47 18.22
N TYR A 23 8.20 6.43 17.67
CA TYR A 23 8.08 5.07 18.20
C TYR A 23 9.40 4.33 18.01
N SER A 24 9.87 3.66 19.05
CA SER A 24 11.09 2.87 18.98
C SER A 24 10.74 1.41 18.72
N SER A 25 11.24 0.87 17.62
CA SER A 25 10.94 -0.51 17.20
C SER A 25 11.96 -1.00 16.19
N PRO A 26 12.09 -2.33 16.00
CA PRO A 26 13.00 -2.88 14.99
C PRO A 26 12.57 -2.53 13.55
N MET A 27 11.25 -2.40 13.32
CA MET A 27 10.69 -2.09 12.01
C MET A 27 9.67 -0.96 12.13
N HIS A 28 9.43 -0.24 11.03
CA HIS A 28 8.36 0.77 10.99
C HIS A 28 6.99 0.11 11.24
N LEU A 29 6.05 0.89 11.74
CA LEU A 29 4.68 0.44 11.96
C LEU A 29 3.96 0.25 10.61
N SER A 30 3.03 -0.70 10.56
CA SER A 30 2.09 -0.81 9.45
C SER A 30 1.08 0.34 9.50
N LEU A 31 0.40 0.60 8.38
CA LEU A 31 -0.66 1.61 8.36
C LEU A 31 -1.73 1.30 9.41
N LYS A 32 -2.10 0.02 9.57
CA LYS A 32 -3.05 -0.42 10.60
C LYS A 32 -2.63 0.04 12.00
N ASN A 33 -1.36 -0.15 12.35
CA ASN A 33 -0.85 0.22 13.67
C ASN A 33 -0.72 1.74 13.83
N ILE A 34 -0.38 2.46 12.77
CA ILE A 34 -0.37 3.92 12.77
C ILE A 34 -1.77 4.46 13.04
N LEU A 35 -2.78 3.93 12.35
CA LEU A 35 -4.18 4.34 12.52
C LEU A 35 -4.69 4.01 13.93
N LYS A 36 -4.30 2.87 14.49
CA LYS A 36 -4.63 2.50 15.87
C LYS A 36 -4.05 3.52 16.85
N HIS A 37 -2.80 3.93 16.65
CA HIS A 37 -2.16 4.94 17.47
C HIS A 37 -2.87 6.29 17.37
N LEU A 38 -3.27 6.70 16.17
CA LEU A 38 -4.04 7.92 15.96
C LEU A 38 -5.36 7.90 16.72
N LYS A 39 -6.08 6.78 16.63
CA LYS A 39 -7.37 6.62 17.28
C LYS A 39 -7.25 6.73 18.81
N GLU A 40 -6.17 6.20 19.38
CA GLU A 40 -5.94 6.18 20.82
C GLU A 40 -5.40 7.52 21.36
N ASN A 41 -4.55 8.21 20.61
CA ASN A 41 -3.80 9.38 21.10
C ASN A 41 -4.18 10.70 20.41
N PHE A 42 -4.77 10.64 19.23
CA PHE A 42 -5.19 11.80 18.44
C PHE A 42 -6.63 11.60 17.94
N PRO A 43 -7.62 11.48 18.85
CA PRO A 43 -8.99 11.18 18.44
C PRO A 43 -9.58 12.28 17.57
N ASN A 44 -10.37 11.86 16.57
CA ASN A 44 -11.11 12.77 15.68
C ASN A 44 -10.25 13.65 14.78
N VAL A 45 -8.98 13.31 14.55
CA VAL A 45 -8.13 14.09 13.63
C VAL A 45 -8.40 13.75 12.16
N LEU A 46 -8.89 12.54 11.87
CA LEU A 46 -9.24 12.12 10.52
C LEU A 46 -10.71 12.52 10.22
N THR A 47 -10.91 13.12 9.06
CA THR A 47 -12.25 13.53 8.60
C THR A 47 -12.68 12.67 7.40
N PRO A 48 -14.00 12.50 7.17
CA PRO A 48 -14.47 11.72 6.02
C PRO A 48 -14.06 12.33 4.68
N TYR A 49 -13.88 11.46 3.69
CA TYR A 49 -13.61 11.81 2.29
C TYR A 49 -12.40 12.74 2.11
N ASN A 50 -11.31 12.45 2.82
CA ASN A 50 -10.11 13.27 2.76
C ASN A 50 -8.87 12.41 2.45
N PHE A 51 -7.78 13.07 2.03
CA PHE A 51 -6.51 12.43 1.74
C PHE A 51 -5.44 12.87 2.74
N TYR A 52 -4.62 11.92 3.17
CA TYR A 52 -3.57 12.15 4.14
C TYR A 52 -2.25 11.55 3.68
N CYS A 53 -1.15 12.18 4.03
CA CYS A 53 0.19 11.66 3.77
C CYS A 53 0.89 11.38 5.10
N VAL A 54 1.41 10.17 5.24
CA VAL A 54 2.28 9.79 6.36
C VAL A 54 3.70 9.79 5.87
N SER A 55 4.56 10.62 6.45
CA SER A 55 5.99 10.61 6.19
C SER A 55 6.71 9.93 7.35
N VAL A 56 7.55 8.96 7.04
CA VAL A 56 8.28 8.18 8.04
C VAL A 56 9.75 8.55 7.99
N TYR A 57 10.30 8.91 9.15
CA TYR A 57 11.72 9.20 9.33
C TYR A 57 12.32 8.12 10.22
N LYS A 58 13.46 7.55 9.79
CA LYS A 58 14.18 6.52 10.53
C LYS A 58 15.49 7.10 11.04
N ASN A 59 15.65 7.15 12.34
CA ASN A 59 16.84 7.70 12.98
C ASN A 59 17.19 9.12 12.49
N GLY A 60 16.16 9.94 12.23
CA GLY A 60 16.32 11.31 11.79
C GLY A 60 16.31 11.51 10.27
N ASP A 61 16.45 10.44 9.50
CA ASP A 61 16.50 10.52 8.03
C ASP A 61 15.17 10.08 7.41
N PHE A 62 14.77 10.75 6.34
CA PHE A 62 13.56 10.37 5.60
C PHE A 62 13.69 8.93 5.08
N ASP A 63 12.68 8.11 5.37
CA ASP A 63 12.64 6.71 4.97
C ASP A 63 11.62 6.47 3.84
N ARG A 64 10.36 6.84 4.07
CA ARG A 64 9.28 6.64 3.09
C ARG A 64 8.07 7.49 3.42
N ASP A 65 7.15 7.57 2.46
CA ASP A 65 5.83 8.15 2.69
C ASP A 65 4.75 7.24 2.12
N CYS A 66 3.52 7.51 2.53
CA CYS A 66 2.35 6.76 2.11
C CYS A 66 1.14 7.70 2.12
N ILE A 67 0.37 7.68 1.05
CA ILE A 67 -0.87 8.44 0.96
C ILE A 67 -2.03 7.48 1.18
N PHE A 68 -2.95 7.84 2.08
CA PHE A 68 -4.18 7.08 2.28
C PHE A 68 -5.37 8.02 2.25
N SER A 69 -6.55 7.46 1.98
CA SER A 69 -7.79 8.20 1.94
C SER A 69 -8.79 7.64 2.93
N THR A 70 -9.71 8.49 3.36
CA THR A 70 -10.81 8.10 4.26
C THR A 70 -12.12 7.99 3.49
N GLY A 71 -12.98 7.08 3.93
CA GLY A 71 -14.33 6.91 3.41
C GLY A 71 -15.36 7.66 4.24
N GLU A 72 -16.61 7.19 4.19
CA GLU A 72 -17.80 7.88 4.76
C GLU A 72 -17.66 8.15 6.26
N ASP A 73 -17.18 7.17 7.03
CA ASP A 73 -17.04 7.30 8.48
C ASP A 73 -15.60 7.60 8.90
N ALA A 74 -14.83 8.23 8.02
CA ALA A 74 -13.39 8.43 8.21
C ALA A 74 -12.63 7.10 8.35
N ASP A 75 -13.18 6.02 7.84
CA ASP A 75 -12.54 4.71 7.79
C ASP A 75 -11.50 4.64 6.67
N VAL A 76 -10.52 3.76 6.83
CA VAL A 76 -9.43 3.58 5.87
C VAL A 76 -9.42 2.14 5.38
N ASP A 77 -9.29 1.96 4.07
CA ASP A 77 -9.12 0.64 3.47
C ASP A 77 -7.70 0.13 3.74
N LEU A 78 -7.61 -0.89 4.58
CA LEU A 78 -6.33 -1.47 4.99
C LEU A 78 -5.76 -2.48 3.99
N ASP A 79 -6.52 -2.84 2.96
CA ASP A 79 -6.02 -3.74 1.92
C ASP A 79 -4.93 -3.07 1.06
N ASP A 80 -4.91 -1.74 1.01
CA ASP A 80 -3.91 -0.94 0.30
C ASP A 80 -2.82 -0.38 1.22
N ASP A 81 -2.43 -1.14 2.25
CA ASP A 81 -1.40 -0.71 3.20
C ASP A 81 -0.02 -0.64 2.53
N CYS A 82 0.39 0.56 2.12
CA CYS A 82 1.65 0.80 1.43
C CYS A 82 2.90 0.63 2.32
N PHE A 83 2.73 0.34 3.62
CA PHE A 83 3.84 -0.01 4.50
C PHE A 83 4.09 -1.52 4.58
N TYR A 84 3.26 -2.34 3.93
CA TYR A 84 3.53 -3.76 3.82
C TYR A 84 4.78 -3.98 2.96
N PRO A 85 5.61 -4.98 3.28
CA PRO A 85 6.90 -5.14 2.61
C PRO A 85 6.82 -5.51 1.13
N TYR A 86 5.78 -6.22 0.71
CA TYR A 86 5.63 -6.67 -0.67
C TYR A 86 4.69 -5.77 -1.46
N GLU A 87 5.18 -5.25 -2.59
CA GLU A 87 4.41 -4.45 -3.53
C GLU A 87 4.42 -5.13 -4.89
N TYR A 88 3.26 -5.28 -5.48
CA TYR A 88 3.10 -5.86 -6.83
C TYR A 88 2.43 -4.83 -7.72
N ILE A 89 3.14 -4.39 -8.74
CA ILE A 89 2.61 -3.45 -9.73
C ILE A 89 2.25 -4.24 -10.99
N ILE A 90 0.98 -4.19 -11.39
CA ILE A 90 0.43 -5.02 -12.45
C ILE A 90 0.16 -4.18 -13.70
N PHE A 91 0.64 -4.66 -14.84
CA PHE A 91 0.42 -4.05 -16.14
C PHE A 91 -0.26 -5.02 -17.09
N ASN A 92 -1.14 -4.49 -17.93
CA ASN A 92 -1.72 -5.24 -19.05
C ASN A 92 -0.71 -5.24 -20.19
N MET A 93 -0.22 -6.41 -20.61
CA MET A 93 0.82 -6.50 -21.64
C MET A 93 0.33 -6.19 -23.06
N ARG A 94 -0.98 -6.21 -23.30
CA ARG A 94 -1.52 -5.86 -24.62
C ARG A 94 -1.58 -4.38 -24.85
N THR A 95 -1.86 -3.61 -23.79
CA THR A 95 -2.06 -2.17 -23.87
C THR A 95 -0.94 -1.38 -23.22
N ASP A 96 -0.04 -2.04 -22.46
CA ASP A 96 0.99 -1.44 -21.61
C ASP A 96 0.41 -0.53 -20.52
N ASP A 97 -0.88 -0.66 -20.25
CA ASP A 97 -1.52 0.16 -19.21
C ASP A 97 -1.27 -0.40 -17.83
N PHE A 98 -1.08 0.51 -16.87
CA PHE A 98 -1.13 0.19 -15.44
C PHE A 98 -2.52 -0.32 -15.09
N VAL A 99 -2.58 -1.42 -14.33
CA VAL A 99 -3.85 -2.04 -13.92
C VAL A 99 -4.12 -1.81 -12.44
N ASP A 100 -3.17 -2.22 -11.58
CA ASP A 100 -3.38 -2.17 -10.14
C ASP A 100 -2.05 -2.27 -9.39
N THR A 101 -2.06 -1.86 -8.12
CA THR A 101 -0.97 -2.10 -7.18
C THR A 101 -1.52 -2.84 -5.98
N ILE A 102 -0.83 -3.91 -5.57
CA ILE A 102 -1.23 -4.75 -4.44
C ILE A 102 -0.11 -4.74 -3.40
N TYR A 103 -0.47 -4.51 -2.14
CA TYR A 103 0.46 -4.52 -1.01
C TYR A 103 0.11 -5.68 -0.08
N THR A 104 1.11 -6.48 0.32
CA THR A 104 0.89 -7.62 1.20
C THR A 104 2.03 -7.83 2.21
N GLN A 105 1.72 -8.54 3.30
CA GLN A 105 2.72 -8.93 4.29
C GLN A 105 3.49 -10.19 3.88
N LYS A 106 2.92 -11.02 3.00
CA LYS A 106 3.49 -12.28 2.55
C LYS A 106 3.62 -12.29 1.04
N PRO A 107 4.62 -12.99 0.50
CA PRO A 107 4.73 -13.12 -0.95
C PRO A 107 3.52 -13.84 -1.55
N LEU A 108 3.10 -13.40 -2.73
CA LEU A 108 1.96 -13.96 -3.45
C LEU A 108 2.43 -14.66 -4.72
N ASN A 109 1.75 -15.75 -5.08
CA ASN A 109 1.90 -16.37 -6.40
C ASN A 109 0.92 -15.71 -7.41
N PRO A 110 1.06 -15.98 -8.73
CA PRO A 110 0.19 -15.37 -9.73
C PRO A 110 -1.31 -15.59 -9.48
N LYS A 111 -1.69 -16.76 -9.00
CA LYS A 111 -3.09 -17.09 -8.72
C LYS A 111 -3.65 -16.20 -7.60
N GLU A 112 -2.86 -15.98 -6.55
CA GLU A 112 -3.24 -15.12 -5.44
C GLU A 112 -3.31 -13.66 -5.85
N ILE A 113 -2.38 -13.20 -6.71
CA ILE A 113 -2.39 -11.85 -7.26
C ILE A 113 -3.67 -11.63 -8.06
N ARG A 114 -4.02 -12.59 -8.93
CA ARG A 114 -5.26 -12.52 -9.72
C ARG A 114 -6.50 -12.38 -8.84
N LYS A 115 -6.56 -13.11 -7.74
CA LYS A 115 -7.69 -13.02 -6.80
C LYS A 115 -7.83 -11.66 -6.16
N ARG A 116 -6.72 -10.97 -5.94
CA ARG A 116 -6.72 -9.64 -5.32
C ARG A 116 -6.96 -8.50 -6.31
N MET A 117 -6.80 -8.74 -7.60
CA MET A 117 -7.11 -7.75 -8.63
C MET A 117 -8.60 -7.42 -8.62
N LYS A 118 -8.93 -6.16 -8.85
CA LYS A 118 -10.32 -5.73 -8.96
C LYS A 118 -10.97 -6.47 -10.14
N LYS A 119 -12.15 -7.02 -9.91
CA LYS A 119 -12.87 -7.83 -10.91
C LYS A 119 -13.04 -7.08 -12.25
N ALA A 120 -13.26 -5.78 -12.20
CA ALA A 120 -13.41 -4.94 -13.38
C ALA A 120 -12.12 -4.81 -14.21
N ASP A 121 -10.95 -5.05 -13.61
CA ASP A 121 -9.64 -4.90 -14.25
C ASP A 121 -9.12 -6.21 -14.85
N VAL A 122 -9.78 -7.33 -14.56
CA VAL A 122 -9.35 -8.65 -15.03
C VAL A 122 -9.99 -8.96 -16.37
N ARG A 123 -9.15 -9.18 -17.39
CA ARG A 123 -9.60 -9.54 -18.74
C ARG A 123 -9.37 -11.03 -19.00
N LYS A 124 -10.22 -11.61 -19.83
CA LYS A 124 -10.09 -13.01 -20.29
C LYS A 124 -8.98 -13.12 -21.33
N ASN A 125 -8.29 -14.24 -21.32
CA ASN A 125 -7.23 -14.55 -22.30
C ASN A 125 -6.22 -13.40 -22.46
N CYS A 126 -5.84 -12.78 -21.34
CA CYS A 126 -4.98 -11.59 -21.34
C CYS A 126 -3.65 -11.85 -20.64
N PRO A 127 -2.52 -11.42 -21.23
CA PRO A 127 -1.23 -11.50 -20.57
C PRO A 127 -1.03 -10.29 -19.65
N TYR A 128 -0.51 -10.54 -18.46
CA TYR A 128 -0.18 -9.52 -17.46
C TYR A 128 1.28 -9.62 -17.07
N LYS A 129 1.88 -8.48 -16.81
CA LYS A 129 3.23 -8.35 -16.27
C LYS A 129 3.14 -7.82 -14.86
N VAL A 130 3.89 -8.42 -13.94
CA VAL A 130 3.92 -8.00 -12.54
C VAL A 130 5.36 -7.66 -12.16
N SER A 131 5.55 -6.44 -11.66
CA SER A 131 6.82 -6.03 -11.07
C SER A 131 6.69 -6.12 -9.57
N MET A 132 7.57 -6.90 -8.94
CA MET A 132 7.57 -7.16 -7.51
C MET A 132 8.66 -6.35 -6.82
N TYR A 133 8.27 -5.61 -5.78
CA TYR A 133 9.19 -4.84 -4.93
C TYR A 133 9.11 -5.37 -3.50
N ILE A 134 10.25 -5.40 -2.82
CA ILE A 134 10.34 -5.75 -1.41
C ILE A 134 10.97 -4.58 -0.67
N ASN A 135 10.25 -4.02 0.31
CA ASN A 135 10.69 -2.86 1.08
C ASN A 135 11.12 -1.68 0.17
N GLY A 136 10.41 -1.48 -0.94
CA GLY A 136 10.69 -0.40 -1.88
C GLY A 136 11.75 -0.70 -2.92
N PHE A 137 12.41 -1.86 -2.85
CA PHE A 137 13.45 -2.25 -3.80
C PHE A 137 12.93 -3.26 -4.81
N TYR A 138 13.22 -3.02 -6.10
CA TYR A 138 12.85 -3.95 -7.17
C TYR A 138 13.48 -5.32 -6.92
N GLU A 139 12.66 -6.36 -6.97
CA GLU A 139 13.10 -7.74 -6.76
C GLU A 139 13.12 -8.53 -8.05
N LYS A 140 11.97 -8.61 -8.72
CA LYS A 140 11.83 -9.38 -9.95
C LYS A 140 10.57 -8.97 -10.72
N GLU A 141 10.55 -9.38 -11.98
CA GLU A 141 9.40 -9.28 -12.85
C GLU A 141 8.95 -10.69 -13.21
N PHE A 142 7.65 -10.91 -13.25
CA PHE A 142 7.11 -12.16 -13.77
C PHE A 142 5.83 -11.88 -14.55
N LYS A 143 5.39 -12.88 -15.32
CA LYS A 143 4.24 -12.77 -16.20
C LYS A 143 3.25 -13.87 -15.90
N PHE A 144 1.97 -13.59 -16.06
CA PHE A 144 0.94 -14.60 -16.04
C PHE A 144 -0.10 -14.29 -17.12
N ARG A 145 -0.88 -15.29 -17.48
CA ARG A 145 -1.94 -15.15 -18.47
C ARG A 145 -3.24 -15.68 -17.91
N THR A 146 -4.34 -14.99 -18.18
CA THR A 146 -5.67 -15.47 -17.81
C THR A 146 -6.24 -16.34 -18.94
N ASN A 147 -7.13 -17.26 -18.56
CA ASN A 147 -7.84 -18.12 -19.50
C ASN A 147 -9.21 -17.52 -19.88
N LYS A 148 -10.04 -18.29 -20.60
CA LYS A 148 -11.39 -17.87 -21.03
C LYS A 148 -12.32 -17.53 -19.88
N ASN A 149 -12.02 -17.97 -18.67
CA ASN A 149 -12.79 -17.69 -17.44
C ASN A 149 -12.13 -16.65 -16.56
N ALA A 150 -11.12 -15.93 -17.09
CA ALA A 150 -10.33 -14.94 -16.39
C ALA A 150 -9.57 -15.49 -15.17
N ASN A 151 -9.22 -16.78 -15.17
CA ASN A 151 -8.38 -17.44 -14.17
C ASN A 151 -6.96 -17.57 -14.69
N VAL A 152 -5.99 -17.71 -13.78
CA VAL A 152 -4.59 -17.86 -14.16
C VAL A 152 -4.38 -19.18 -14.91
N ARG A 153 -3.70 -19.09 -16.05
CA ARG A 153 -3.28 -20.22 -16.86
C ARG A 153 -1.78 -20.43 -16.65
N TYR A 154 -1.42 -21.62 -16.26
CA TYR A 154 -0.03 -22.06 -16.12
C TYR A 154 0.45 -22.79 -17.35
#